data_51dd8abc4e84dd0b29b4d577cb4c3e8d
#
_entry.id   51dd8abc4e84dd0b29b4d577cb4c3e8d
#
_cell.length_a   1.000
_cell.length_b   1.000
_cell.length_c   1.000
_cell.angle_alpha   90.00
_cell.angle_beta   90.00
_cell.angle_gamma   90.00
#
_symmetry.space_group_name_H-M   'P 1'
#
loop_
_entity.id
_entity.type
_entity.pdbx_description
1 polymer ?
#
loop_
_entity_poly.entity_id
_entity_poly.type
_entity_poly.pdbx_seq_one_letter_code
_entity_poly.pdbx_strand_id
1 'polypeptide(L)'
;EPAILRLRGVTILTEMPEETAAFVARFGYRPGPVSGSVRRLVSQTDAVDVRDATGYVPGIPGTGTADHVAFRAADVAADREAERGFARLNSSPTNVHDRKYFTSLYVRELGGTLIEYATDGPGFAIDEAPGQLGKILFVPDHDAARAEDLKLLMPQFSLPGEPRMPRRDLPFVHRFHVPEIPGDETLVLLHGTGGNEADLMPLAHRIAPSATLLGLRGRSHEEGIARWFRRFAPTHFDEADIRSEADAFEAFVEGARAGYGLDPAHTTYLGLSNGANFLGAAMALHPGLIRRTILLRAMPVLSELPEVDLSGTAVLSIAGMQDAFVAEAERLEAWLSACGAEVTAKRIEAGRGLVAEDAVLARDWLAGLA
;
A
#
# COMPACT_ATOMS: atom_id res chain seq x y z
N GLU A 1 -8.87 38.46 3.86
CA GLU A 1 -9.51 37.33 4.56
C GLU A 1 -8.84 37.09 5.90
N PRO A 2 -9.57 36.76 7.01
CA PRO A 2 -8.96 36.47 8.28
C PRO A 2 -8.14 35.17 8.17
N ALA A 3 -6.85 35.25 8.50
CA ALA A 3 -5.95 34.09 8.49
C ALA A 3 -6.28 33.15 9.66
N ILE A 4 -6.18 31.82 9.44
CA ILE A 4 -6.21 30.83 10.51
C ILE A 4 -4.89 30.94 11.28
N LEU A 5 -4.96 31.29 12.56
CA LEU A 5 -3.77 31.56 13.37
C LEU A 5 -3.32 30.34 14.18
N ARG A 6 -4.26 29.47 14.59
CA ARG A 6 -3.95 28.29 15.42
C ARG A 6 -5.16 27.36 15.54
N LEU A 7 -4.89 26.11 15.95
CA LEU A 7 -5.90 25.20 16.48
C LEU A 7 -6.33 25.70 17.87
N ARG A 8 -7.64 25.84 18.09
CA ARG A 8 -8.19 26.33 19.37
C ARG A 8 -8.55 25.20 20.32
N GLY A 9 -8.95 24.07 19.81
CA GLY A 9 -9.38 22.92 20.61
C GLY A 9 -9.91 21.78 19.76
N VAL A 10 -10.27 20.72 20.43
CA VAL A 10 -10.87 19.51 19.86
C VAL A 10 -12.11 19.11 20.65
N THR A 11 -13.00 18.36 20.01
CA THR A 11 -14.15 17.73 20.69
C THR A 11 -13.96 16.22 20.70
N ILE A 12 -13.93 15.62 21.88
CA ILE A 12 -13.92 14.17 22.10
C ILE A 12 -15.37 13.71 22.26
N LEU A 13 -15.78 12.76 21.43
CA LEU A 13 -17.07 12.08 21.50
C LEU A 13 -16.93 10.79 22.32
N THR A 14 -17.71 10.61 23.37
CA THR A 14 -17.57 9.46 24.26
C THR A 14 -18.91 9.11 24.91
N GLU A 15 -19.14 7.85 25.22
CA GLU A 15 -20.26 7.40 26.05
C GLU A 15 -19.94 7.49 27.56
N MET A 16 -18.69 7.87 27.93
CA MET A 16 -18.23 8.00 29.30
C MET A 16 -17.69 9.45 29.56
N PRO A 17 -18.56 10.47 29.47
CA PRO A 17 -18.12 11.88 29.46
C PRO A 17 -17.49 12.34 30.79
N GLU A 18 -17.87 11.77 31.92
CA GLU A 18 -17.29 12.11 33.21
C GLU A 18 -15.85 11.56 33.35
N GLU A 19 -15.67 10.29 33.00
CA GLU A 19 -14.40 9.59 33.05
C GLU A 19 -13.41 10.18 32.05
N THR A 20 -13.83 10.45 30.83
CA THR A 20 -13.02 11.11 29.80
C THR A 20 -12.62 12.51 30.25
N ALA A 21 -13.53 13.30 30.81
CA ALA A 21 -13.21 14.63 31.33
C ALA A 21 -12.21 14.55 32.50
N ALA A 22 -12.38 13.62 33.41
CA ALA A 22 -11.45 13.40 34.52
C ALA A 22 -10.07 12.95 34.03
N PHE A 23 -10.02 12.17 32.93
CA PHE A 23 -8.77 11.76 32.31
C PHE A 23 -8.06 12.95 31.66
N VAL A 24 -8.75 13.78 30.86
CA VAL A 24 -8.21 14.98 30.21
C VAL A 24 -7.68 15.98 31.26
N ALA A 25 -8.34 16.09 32.41
CA ALA A 25 -7.86 16.99 33.48
C ALA A 25 -6.45 16.67 33.98
N ARG A 26 -5.94 15.44 33.79
CA ARG A 26 -4.57 15.03 34.15
C ARG A 26 -3.49 15.73 33.34
N PHE A 27 -3.84 16.26 32.15
CA PHE A 27 -2.96 17.02 31.27
C PHE A 27 -3.00 18.53 31.55
N GLY A 28 -3.47 18.94 32.75
CA GLY A 28 -3.47 20.35 33.19
C GLY A 28 -4.72 21.13 32.80
N TYR A 29 -5.73 20.49 32.22
CA TYR A 29 -7.01 21.11 31.92
C TYR A 29 -7.90 21.21 33.16
N ARG A 30 -8.67 22.30 33.23
CA ARG A 30 -9.59 22.57 34.33
C ARG A 30 -11.04 22.59 33.84
N PRO A 31 -12.02 22.15 34.63
CA PRO A 31 -13.42 22.26 34.27
C PRO A 31 -13.81 23.69 33.90
N GLY A 32 -14.47 23.84 32.77
CA GLY A 32 -15.07 25.06 32.26
C GLY A 32 -16.60 24.96 32.17
N PRO A 33 -17.25 25.76 31.30
CA PRO A 33 -18.70 25.74 31.16
C PRO A 33 -19.23 24.38 30.66
N VAL A 34 -20.42 24.02 31.14
CA VAL A 34 -21.21 22.91 30.62
C VAL A 34 -22.37 23.48 29.81
N SER A 35 -22.56 22.99 28.59
CA SER A 35 -23.65 23.40 27.70
C SER A 35 -24.31 22.19 27.03
N GLY A 36 -25.49 21.82 27.49
CA GLY A 36 -26.18 20.61 27.04
C GLY A 36 -25.34 19.36 27.31
N SER A 37 -25.06 18.57 26.26
CA SER A 37 -24.24 17.36 26.31
C SER A 37 -22.72 17.60 26.25
N VAL A 38 -22.28 18.88 26.23
CA VAL A 38 -20.85 19.24 26.07
C VAL A 38 -20.29 19.78 27.38
N ARG A 39 -19.20 19.19 27.83
CA ARG A 39 -18.37 19.65 28.96
C ARG A 39 -17.08 20.23 28.41
N ARG A 40 -16.87 21.51 28.62
CA ARG A 40 -15.61 22.15 28.22
C ARG A 40 -14.59 22.05 29.33
N LEU A 41 -13.40 21.64 28.98
CA LEU A 41 -12.20 21.75 29.80
C LEU A 41 -11.28 22.79 29.18
N VAL A 42 -10.64 23.62 30.00
CA VAL A 42 -9.84 24.75 29.53
C VAL A 42 -8.42 24.67 30.08
N SER A 43 -7.44 25.02 29.24
CA SER A 43 -6.09 25.30 29.63
C SER A 43 -5.82 26.83 29.58
N GLN A 44 -4.57 27.26 29.64
CA GLN A 44 -4.20 28.65 29.45
C GLN A 44 -4.33 29.11 27.99
N THR A 45 -4.22 28.19 27.04
CA THR A 45 -4.08 28.49 25.59
C THR A 45 -5.21 27.94 24.72
N ASP A 46 -5.88 26.88 25.18
CA ASP A 46 -6.82 26.12 24.35
C ASP A 46 -7.92 25.44 25.19
N ALA A 47 -8.77 24.67 24.56
CA ALA A 47 -9.86 23.96 25.21
C ALA A 47 -10.08 22.56 24.62
N VAL A 48 -10.57 21.65 25.44
CA VAL A 48 -11.09 20.33 25.01
C VAL A 48 -12.57 20.26 25.38
N ASP A 49 -13.41 19.99 24.41
CA ASP A 49 -14.82 19.70 24.63
C ASP A 49 -15.02 18.18 24.70
N VAL A 50 -15.60 17.70 25.78
CA VAL A 50 -16.04 16.32 25.92
C VAL A 50 -17.55 16.29 25.73
N ARG A 51 -18.00 15.61 24.71
CA ARG A 51 -19.42 15.51 24.35
C ARG A 51 -19.93 14.10 24.60
N ASP A 52 -21.02 14.03 25.32
CA ASP A 52 -21.79 12.80 25.46
C ASP A 52 -22.33 12.36 24.10
N ALA A 53 -21.90 11.21 23.64
CA ALA A 53 -22.24 10.58 22.37
C ALA A 53 -23.08 9.30 22.57
N THR A 54 -23.71 9.14 23.71
CA THR A 54 -24.61 8.00 24.00
C THR A 54 -25.65 7.88 22.90
N GLY A 55 -25.75 6.71 22.28
CA GLY A 55 -26.68 6.43 21.19
C GLY A 55 -26.22 6.90 19.80
N TYR A 56 -24.99 7.42 19.65
CA TYR A 56 -24.43 7.68 18.34
C TYR A 56 -23.91 6.37 17.71
N VAL A 57 -23.87 6.33 16.38
CA VAL A 57 -23.23 5.23 15.66
C VAL A 57 -21.74 5.26 15.97
N PRO A 58 -21.15 4.15 16.44
CA PRO A 58 -19.72 4.08 16.72
C PRO A 58 -18.90 4.41 15.47
N GLY A 59 -17.82 5.20 15.64
CA GLY A 59 -16.88 5.47 14.58
C GLY A 59 -16.08 4.21 14.21
N ILE A 60 -15.83 4.04 12.92
CA ILE A 60 -14.95 2.98 12.41
C ILE A 60 -13.59 3.61 12.07
N PRO A 61 -12.47 3.11 12.62
CA PRO A 61 -11.14 3.57 12.24
C PRO A 61 -10.92 3.44 10.73
N GLY A 62 -10.34 4.46 10.10
CA GLY A 62 -10.04 4.43 8.68
C GLY A 62 -9.71 5.80 8.10
N THR A 63 -9.57 5.85 6.78
CA THR A 63 -9.25 7.08 6.07
C THR A 63 -10.29 8.17 6.32
N GLY A 64 -9.83 9.34 6.74
CA GLY A 64 -10.67 10.51 7.02
C GLY A 64 -11.17 10.60 8.46
N THR A 65 -10.86 9.62 9.34
CA THR A 65 -11.12 9.71 10.77
C THR A 65 -9.88 10.20 11.52
N ALA A 66 -10.09 10.98 12.60
CA ALA A 66 -9.00 11.32 13.52
C ALA A 66 -8.60 10.08 14.33
N ASP A 67 -7.31 9.78 14.37
CA ASP A 67 -6.79 8.61 15.07
C ASP A 67 -6.67 8.85 16.58
N HIS A 68 -6.12 10.00 16.97
CA HIS A 68 -5.85 10.35 18.37
C HIS A 68 -5.89 11.87 18.62
N VAL A 69 -5.89 12.20 19.90
CA VAL A 69 -5.72 13.58 20.41
C VAL A 69 -4.40 13.67 21.14
N ALA A 70 -3.51 14.58 20.71
CA ALA A 70 -2.21 14.79 21.33
C ALA A 70 -2.22 15.95 22.31
N PHE A 71 -1.71 15.72 23.53
CA PHE A 71 -1.44 16.71 24.55
C PHE A 71 0.06 16.94 24.70
N ARG A 72 0.45 18.15 25.02
CA ARG A 72 1.85 18.54 25.14
C ARG A 72 2.43 18.11 26.48
N ALA A 73 3.51 17.31 26.44
CA ALA A 73 4.36 17.01 27.58
C ALA A 73 5.47 18.07 27.72
N ALA A 74 5.82 18.40 28.93
CA ALA A 74 6.89 19.36 29.20
C ALA A 74 8.26 18.82 28.74
N ASP A 75 8.51 17.56 29.01
CA ASP A 75 9.75 16.85 28.72
C ASP A 75 9.54 15.31 28.77
N VAL A 76 10.61 14.57 28.46
CA VAL A 76 10.60 13.08 28.49
C VAL A 76 10.36 12.54 29.91
N ALA A 77 10.72 13.29 30.95
CA ALA A 77 10.47 12.86 32.35
C ALA A 77 8.98 12.91 32.66
N ALA A 78 8.26 13.91 32.13
CA ALA A 78 6.79 14.00 32.21
C ALA A 78 6.09 12.83 31.50
N ASP A 79 6.56 12.43 30.31
CA ASP A 79 6.04 11.24 29.62
C ASP A 79 6.18 9.98 30.47
N ARG A 80 7.36 9.75 31.04
CA ARG A 80 7.64 8.59 31.90
C ARG A 80 6.87 8.62 33.22
N GLU A 81 6.60 9.78 33.76
CA GLU A 81 5.76 9.93 34.95
C GLU A 81 4.31 9.61 34.62
N ALA A 82 3.81 10.12 33.50
CA ALA A 82 2.47 9.81 32.98
C ALA A 82 2.29 8.30 32.74
N GLU A 83 3.27 7.64 32.12
CA GLU A 83 3.27 6.19 31.89
C GLU A 83 3.06 5.42 33.21
N ARG A 84 3.85 5.76 34.23
CA ARG A 84 3.70 5.16 35.58
C ARG A 84 2.35 5.47 36.23
N GLY A 85 1.85 6.69 36.00
CA GLY A 85 0.55 7.13 36.50
C GLY A 85 -0.61 6.38 35.87
N PHE A 86 -0.57 6.16 34.54
CA PHE A 86 -1.59 5.44 33.80
C PHE A 86 -1.60 3.95 34.14
N ALA A 87 -0.45 3.32 34.33
CA ALA A 87 -0.37 1.94 34.79
C ALA A 87 -1.13 1.72 36.11
N ARG A 88 -1.10 2.70 37.02
CA ARG A 88 -1.84 2.64 38.30
C ARG A 88 -3.36 2.77 38.15
N LEU A 89 -3.82 3.30 37.00
CA LEU A 89 -5.26 3.47 36.71
C LEU A 89 -5.84 2.27 35.96
N ASN A 90 -5.09 1.21 35.81
CA ASN A 90 -5.45 0.08 34.96
C ASN A 90 -5.78 0.47 33.51
N SER A 91 -5.30 1.64 33.08
CA SER A 91 -5.27 2.01 31.65
C SER A 91 -4.21 1.15 30.97
N SER A 92 -4.32 0.98 29.66
CA SER A 92 -3.33 0.21 28.87
C SER A 92 -2.33 1.19 28.18
N PRO A 93 -1.37 1.78 28.92
CA PRO A 93 -0.39 2.66 28.32
C PRO A 93 0.54 1.84 27.42
N THR A 94 0.99 2.44 26.36
CA THR A 94 2.11 1.92 25.57
C THR A 94 3.44 2.37 26.18
N ASN A 95 4.55 1.87 25.69
CA ASN A 95 5.87 2.38 26.07
C ASN A 95 6.06 3.81 25.53
N VAL A 96 6.94 4.57 26.17
CA VAL A 96 7.41 5.84 25.63
C VAL A 96 8.22 5.56 24.36
N HIS A 97 7.82 6.18 23.25
CA HIS A 97 8.42 6.00 21.93
C HIS A 97 9.30 7.22 21.58
N ASP A 98 10.52 6.98 21.15
CA ASP A 98 11.35 7.97 20.47
C ASP A 98 10.91 8.04 19.00
N ARG A 99 10.42 9.21 18.59
CA ARG A 99 9.99 9.52 17.22
C ARG A 99 11.03 10.36 16.45
N LYS A 100 12.27 10.48 16.95
CA LYS A 100 13.34 11.35 16.44
C LYS A 100 13.04 12.83 16.68
N TYR A 101 11.88 13.31 16.33
CA TYR A 101 11.45 14.72 16.40
C TYR A 101 10.83 15.08 17.76
N PHE A 102 10.33 14.09 18.46
CA PHE A 102 9.68 14.17 19.77
C PHE A 102 9.65 12.79 20.42
N THR A 103 9.38 12.76 21.71
CA THR A 103 8.97 11.52 22.39
C THR A 103 7.47 11.51 22.61
N SER A 104 6.87 10.36 22.59
CA SER A 104 5.42 10.21 22.79
C SER A 104 5.05 8.98 23.59
N LEU A 105 3.98 9.11 24.37
CA LEU A 105 3.30 8.04 25.06
C LEU A 105 1.86 7.97 24.57
N TYR A 106 1.39 6.79 24.18
CA TYR A 106 0.00 6.57 23.81
C TYR A 106 -0.73 5.83 24.91
N VAL A 107 -1.96 6.24 25.17
CA VAL A 107 -2.86 5.56 26.13
C VAL A 107 -4.28 5.65 25.64
N ARG A 108 -5.00 4.53 25.74
CA ARG A 108 -6.45 4.51 25.48
C ARG A 108 -7.18 4.76 26.79
N GLU A 109 -7.87 5.91 26.87
CA GLU A 109 -8.67 6.25 28.06
C GLU A 109 -9.95 5.40 28.15
N LEU A 110 -10.67 5.48 29.27
CA LEU A 110 -11.79 4.58 29.56
C LEU A 110 -12.95 4.68 28.57
N GLY A 111 -13.17 5.84 27.97
CA GLY A 111 -14.18 6.04 26.90
C GLY A 111 -13.75 5.54 25.53
N GLY A 112 -12.54 4.98 25.40
CA GLY A 112 -12.03 4.37 24.18
C GLY A 112 -11.22 5.29 23.28
N THR A 113 -11.12 6.59 23.57
CA THR A 113 -10.33 7.54 22.77
C THR A 113 -8.82 7.27 22.96
N LEU A 114 -8.07 7.20 21.85
CA LEU A 114 -6.62 7.14 21.90
C LEU A 114 -6.08 8.55 22.19
N ILE A 115 -5.28 8.65 23.24
CA ILE A 115 -4.65 9.88 23.65
C ILE A 115 -3.13 9.73 23.51
N GLU A 116 -2.50 10.72 22.92
CA GLU A 116 -1.06 10.88 22.86
C GLU A 116 -0.61 11.94 23.88
N TYR A 117 0.51 11.72 24.55
CA TYR A 117 1.18 12.72 25.36
C TYR A 117 2.60 12.85 24.81
N ALA A 118 2.96 14.02 24.26
CA ALA A 118 4.16 14.17 23.45
C ALA A 118 4.93 15.45 23.76
N THR A 119 6.26 15.36 23.68
CA THR A 119 7.15 16.51 23.85
C THR A 119 7.22 17.36 22.59
N ASP A 120 7.59 18.64 22.70
CA ASP A 120 7.89 19.50 21.55
C ASP A 120 9.28 19.26 20.96
N GLY A 121 10.19 18.73 21.75
CA GLY A 121 11.58 18.59 21.36
C GLY A 121 12.02 17.18 21.04
N PRO A 122 13.08 17.09 20.20
CA PRO A 122 13.95 18.17 19.69
C PRO A 122 13.33 19.01 18.56
N GLY A 123 12.21 18.60 17.98
CA GLY A 123 11.46 19.34 16.99
C GLY A 123 11.76 18.93 15.54
N PHE A 124 10.87 19.30 14.62
CA PHE A 124 10.94 18.86 13.21
C PHE A 124 12.09 19.52 12.43
N ALA A 125 12.67 20.60 12.91
CA ALA A 125 13.72 21.32 12.20
C ALA A 125 15.15 20.80 12.45
N ILE A 126 15.29 19.58 13.00
CA ILE A 126 16.64 19.00 13.28
C ILE A 126 17.34 18.46 12.03
N ASP A 127 16.60 18.15 10.99
CA ASP A 127 17.11 17.59 9.74
C ASP A 127 16.58 18.28 8.47
N GLU A 128 15.51 19.08 8.58
CA GLU A 128 14.99 19.90 7.50
C GLU A 128 14.90 21.36 7.93
N ALA A 129 15.22 22.29 7.05
CA ALA A 129 15.03 23.72 7.31
C ALA A 129 13.54 24.04 7.46
N PRO A 130 13.13 25.01 8.32
CA PRO A 130 11.73 25.33 8.58
C PRO A 130 10.88 25.60 7.34
N GLY A 131 11.44 26.17 6.27
CA GLY A 131 10.75 26.42 5.00
C GLY A 131 10.70 25.21 4.06
N GLN A 132 11.27 24.08 4.45
CA GLN A 132 11.36 22.86 3.65
C GLN A 132 10.75 21.64 4.36
N LEU A 133 10.14 21.83 5.51
CA LEU A 133 9.58 20.73 6.33
C LEU A 133 8.60 19.88 5.52
N GLY A 134 8.76 18.55 5.65
CA GLY A 134 7.89 17.55 5.03
C GLY A 134 8.23 17.23 3.57
N LYS A 135 9.38 17.67 3.03
CA LYS A 135 9.83 17.33 1.69
C LYS A 135 10.59 16.01 1.63
N ILE A 136 11.15 15.55 2.75
CA ILE A 136 11.91 14.31 2.85
C ILE A 136 11.07 13.26 3.58
N LEU A 137 10.96 12.05 3.01
CA LEU A 137 10.39 10.92 3.72
C LEU A 137 11.32 10.54 4.87
N PHE A 138 10.85 10.68 6.09
CA PHE A 138 11.55 10.14 7.25
C PHE A 138 11.47 8.61 7.28
N VAL A 139 12.62 7.98 7.39
CA VAL A 139 12.74 6.54 7.61
C VAL A 139 13.51 6.32 8.91
N PRO A 140 12.95 5.59 9.90
CA PRO A 140 13.65 5.25 11.13
C PRO A 140 14.95 4.48 10.86
N ASP A 141 15.97 4.63 11.73
CA ASP A 141 17.28 4.00 11.55
C ASP A 141 17.24 2.48 11.39
N HIS A 142 16.31 1.81 12.08
CA HIS A 142 16.12 0.37 11.97
C HIS A 142 15.54 -0.09 10.62
N ASP A 143 14.93 0.82 9.86
CA ASP A 143 14.39 0.61 8.51
C ASP A 143 15.26 1.25 7.41
N ALA A 144 16.39 1.85 7.75
CA ALA A 144 17.23 2.59 6.80
C ALA A 144 17.63 1.76 5.57
N ALA A 145 17.88 0.45 5.76
CA ALA A 145 18.19 -0.47 4.65
C ALA A 145 17.01 -0.67 3.66
N ARG A 146 15.79 -0.29 4.05
CA ARG A 146 14.57 -0.40 3.24
C ARG A 146 14.08 0.94 2.72
N ALA A 147 14.82 2.01 2.95
CA ALA A 147 14.37 3.38 2.65
C ALA A 147 13.88 3.54 1.19
N GLU A 148 14.60 3.00 0.23
CA GLU A 148 14.23 3.07 -1.19
C GLU A 148 12.97 2.24 -1.48
N ASP A 149 12.87 1.03 -0.94
CA ASP A 149 11.67 0.20 -1.08
C ASP A 149 10.44 0.88 -0.45
N LEU A 150 10.59 1.53 0.70
CA LEU A 150 9.49 2.25 1.37
C LEU A 150 8.95 3.41 0.54
N LYS A 151 9.80 4.15 -0.17
CA LYS A 151 9.37 5.20 -1.10
C LYS A 151 8.46 4.67 -2.21
N LEU A 152 8.72 3.45 -2.67
CA LEU A 152 7.91 2.80 -3.71
C LEU A 152 6.63 2.18 -3.15
N LEU A 153 6.69 1.64 -1.93
CA LEU A 153 5.55 1.01 -1.26
C LEU A 153 4.52 2.02 -0.77
N MET A 154 4.94 3.27 -0.49
CA MET A 154 4.02 4.33 -0.07
C MET A 154 3.38 5.03 -1.27
N PRO A 155 2.10 5.47 -1.18
CA PRO A 155 1.49 6.27 -2.22
C PRO A 155 2.26 7.57 -2.44
N GLN A 156 2.50 7.92 -3.70
CA GLN A 156 3.01 9.25 -4.03
C GLN A 156 1.98 10.32 -3.63
N PHE A 157 2.47 11.42 -3.12
CA PHE A 157 1.66 12.59 -2.79
C PHE A 157 2.27 13.85 -3.40
N SER A 158 1.44 14.88 -3.59
CA SER A 158 1.91 16.18 -4.07
C SER A 158 1.80 17.20 -2.95
N LEU A 159 2.82 18.05 -2.82
CA LEU A 159 2.77 19.18 -1.91
C LEU A 159 1.77 20.25 -2.40
N PRO A 160 1.27 21.14 -1.53
CA PRO A 160 0.43 22.25 -1.95
C PRO A 160 1.07 23.06 -3.07
N GLY A 161 0.36 23.23 -4.19
CA GLY A 161 0.84 23.95 -5.37
C GLY A 161 1.52 23.10 -6.43
N GLU A 162 1.83 21.85 -6.15
CA GLU A 162 2.34 20.89 -7.14
C GLU A 162 1.20 20.22 -7.91
N PRO A 163 1.43 19.82 -9.17
CA PRO A 163 0.47 19.02 -9.92
C PRO A 163 0.17 17.71 -9.20
N ARG A 164 -1.09 17.37 -9.05
CA ARG A 164 -1.50 16.06 -8.53
C ARG A 164 -1.67 15.09 -9.68
N MET A 165 -1.11 13.89 -9.54
CA MET A 165 -1.41 12.79 -10.44
C MET A 165 -2.90 12.44 -10.32
N PRO A 166 -3.70 12.55 -11.40
CA PRO A 166 -5.11 12.20 -11.34
C PRO A 166 -5.24 10.67 -11.20
N ARG A 167 -5.85 10.23 -10.10
CA ARG A 167 -6.26 8.83 -9.96
C ARG A 167 -7.48 8.58 -10.85
N ARG A 168 -7.45 7.54 -11.66
CA ARG A 168 -8.56 7.12 -12.50
C ARG A 168 -9.43 6.10 -11.78
N ASP A 169 -10.74 6.18 -12.00
CA ASP A 169 -11.67 5.16 -11.56
C ASP A 169 -11.67 4.02 -12.58
N LEU A 170 -10.98 2.94 -12.25
CA LEU A 170 -10.77 1.77 -13.11
C LEU A 170 -11.18 0.49 -12.38
N PRO A 171 -11.46 -0.62 -13.10
CA PRO A 171 -11.98 -1.86 -12.51
C PRO A 171 -11.17 -2.49 -11.38
N PHE A 172 -9.86 -2.23 -11.32
CA PHE A 172 -8.97 -2.76 -10.28
C PHE A 172 -8.48 -1.67 -9.34
N VAL A 173 -8.40 -1.98 -8.05
CA VAL A 173 -7.60 -1.17 -7.11
C VAL A 173 -6.17 -1.20 -7.62
N HIS A 174 -5.57 -0.04 -7.79
CA HIS A 174 -4.25 0.07 -8.37
C HIS A 174 -3.43 1.19 -7.74
N ARG A 175 -2.12 1.11 -7.93
CA ARG A 175 -1.14 2.13 -7.55
C ARG A 175 -0.33 2.52 -8.77
N PHE A 176 -0.27 3.81 -9.03
CA PHE A 176 0.48 4.39 -10.13
C PHE A 176 1.64 5.19 -9.54
N HIS A 177 2.87 4.88 -9.95
CA HIS A 177 4.09 5.53 -9.48
C HIS A 177 4.90 6.00 -10.69
N VAL A 178 5.22 7.28 -10.70
CA VAL A 178 6.09 7.90 -11.71
C VAL A 178 7.40 8.27 -11.02
N PRO A 179 8.56 7.78 -11.49
CA PRO A 179 9.84 8.17 -10.92
C PRO A 179 10.16 9.64 -11.20
N GLU A 180 11.14 10.22 -10.48
CA GLU A 180 11.55 11.63 -10.66
C GLU A 180 12.03 11.92 -12.09
N ILE A 181 12.71 10.95 -12.71
CA ILE A 181 13.16 11.02 -14.11
C ILE A 181 12.56 9.80 -14.82
N PRO A 182 11.35 9.94 -15.40
CA PRO A 182 10.68 8.86 -16.08
C PRO A 182 11.33 8.56 -17.42
N GLY A 183 11.51 7.27 -17.72
CA GLY A 183 11.79 6.76 -19.05
C GLY A 183 10.49 6.43 -19.80
N ASP A 184 10.62 5.81 -20.97
CA ASP A 184 9.47 5.46 -21.82
C ASP A 184 8.77 4.16 -21.36
N GLU A 185 9.46 3.31 -20.58
CA GLU A 185 8.94 2.02 -20.13
C GLU A 185 7.89 2.15 -19.03
N THR A 186 6.86 1.33 -19.14
CA THR A 186 5.86 1.12 -18.09
C THR A 186 5.82 -0.35 -17.69
N LEU A 187 5.87 -0.63 -16.39
CA LEU A 187 5.69 -1.98 -15.85
C LEU A 187 4.32 -2.09 -15.15
N VAL A 188 3.46 -2.97 -15.67
CA VAL A 188 2.17 -3.32 -15.07
C VAL A 188 2.36 -4.58 -14.22
N LEU A 189 2.05 -4.49 -12.91
CA LEU A 189 2.48 -5.45 -11.91
C LEU A 189 1.29 -6.23 -11.34
N LEU A 190 1.38 -7.57 -11.39
CA LEU A 190 0.36 -8.48 -10.90
C LEU A 190 0.93 -9.38 -9.79
N HIS A 191 0.52 -9.12 -8.56
CA HIS A 191 1.02 -9.80 -7.34
C HIS A 191 0.71 -11.30 -7.30
N GLY A 192 1.45 -12.04 -6.47
CA GLY A 192 1.14 -13.43 -6.11
C GLY A 192 -0.06 -13.55 -5.17
N THR A 193 -0.46 -14.78 -4.83
CA THR A 193 -1.53 -15.04 -3.85
C THR A 193 -1.28 -14.30 -2.53
N GLY A 194 -2.28 -13.58 -2.05
CA GLY A 194 -2.25 -12.87 -0.77
C GLY A 194 -1.56 -11.51 -0.82
N GLY A 195 -1.07 -11.11 -2.00
CA GLY A 195 -0.40 -9.83 -2.19
C GLY A 195 -1.36 -8.65 -2.43
N ASN A 196 -0.77 -7.53 -2.80
CA ASN A 196 -1.49 -6.29 -3.08
C ASN A 196 -0.81 -5.49 -4.21
N GLU A 197 -1.37 -4.34 -4.55
CA GLU A 197 -0.92 -3.49 -5.66
C GLU A 197 0.49 -2.90 -5.49
N ALA A 198 1.09 -2.99 -4.31
CA ALA A 198 2.43 -2.46 -4.05
C ALA A 198 3.53 -3.52 -4.01
N ASP A 199 3.18 -4.79 -3.82
CA ASP A 199 4.12 -5.87 -3.49
C ASP A 199 5.27 -6.04 -4.49
N LEU A 200 5.00 -5.87 -5.78
CA LEU A 200 6.02 -6.03 -6.82
C LEU A 200 6.74 -4.73 -7.20
N MET A 201 6.36 -3.58 -6.62
CA MET A 201 7.00 -2.30 -6.95
C MET A 201 8.50 -2.28 -6.66
N PRO A 202 9.01 -2.79 -5.51
CA PRO A 202 10.44 -2.86 -5.27
C PRO A 202 11.20 -3.74 -6.27
N LEU A 203 10.61 -4.88 -6.69
CA LEU A 203 11.20 -5.72 -7.72
C LEU A 203 11.24 -5.00 -9.06
N ALA A 204 10.13 -4.39 -9.47
CA ALA A 204 9.99 -3.67 -10.72
C ALA A 204 10.97 -2.48 -10.81
N HIS A 205 11.16 -1.74 -9.73
CA HIS A 205 12.16 -0.68 -9.66
C HIS A 205 13.60 -1.20 -9.82
N ARG A 206 13.91 -2.36 -9.27
CA ARG A 206 15.23 -3.01 -9.47
C ARG A 206 15.42 -3.48 -10.92
N ILE A 207 14.34 -3.84 -11.62
CA ILE A 207 14.37 -4.23 -13.04
C ILE A 207 14.57 -2.99 -13.92
N ALA A 208 13.76 -1.96 -13.75
CA ALA A 208 13.74 -0.76 -14.56
C ALA A 208 13.53 0.49 -13.67
N PRO A 209 14.61 1.11 -13.13
CA PRO A 209 14.49 2.21 -12.16
C PRO A 209 13.81 3.47 -12.70
N SER A 210 13.86 3.71 -14.01
CA SER A 210 13.22 4.84 -14.68
C SER A 210 11.81 4.52 -15.23
N ALA A 211 11.33 3.29 -15.07
CA ALA A 211 10.01 2.91 -15.57
C ALA A 211 8.88 3.47 -14.68
N THR A 212 7.79 3.86 -15.32
CA THR A 212 6.51 4.07 -14.64
C THR A 212 5.97 2.74 -14.15
N LEU A 213 5.49 2.68 -12.91
CA LEU A 213 4.98 1.45 -12.30
C LEU A 213 3.47 1.55 -12.09
N LEU A 214 2.75 0.53 -12.50
CA LEU A 214 1.30 0.41 -12.33
C LEU A 214 0.99 -0.94 -11.67
N GLY A 215 0.94 -0.95 -10.34
CA GLY A 215 0.62 -2.15 -9.57
C GLY A 215 -0.88 -2.32 -9.39
N LEU A 216 -1.39 -3.53 -9.60
CA LEU A 216 -2.80 -3.88 -9.50
C LEU A 216 -3.04 -4.85 -8.34
N ARG A 217 -4.24 -4.76 -7.73
CA ARG A 217 -4.73 -5.74 -6.76
C ARG A 217 -5.80 -6.61 -7.40
N GLY A 218 -5.62 -7.93 -7.35
CA GLY A 218 -6.63 -8.90 -7.77
C GLY A 218 -7.93 -8.73 -6.97
N ARG A 219 -9.08 -8.88 -7.63
CA ARG A 219 -10.40 -8.60 -7.06
C ARG A 219 -11.03 -9.79 -6.37
N SER A 220 -10.55 -11.00 -6.64
CA SER A 220 -11.04 -12.21 -6.00
C SER A 220 -10.53 -12.31 -4.56
N HIS A 221 -11.40 -12.64 -3.62
CA HIS A 221 -11.07 -12.80 -2.21
C HIS A 221 -11.55 -14.15 -1.70
N GLU A 222 -10.63 -14.95 -1.20
CA GLU A 222 -10.93 -16.20 -0.50
C GLU A 222 -10.42 -16.06 0.93
N GLU A 223 -11.30 -16.10 1.92
CA GLU A 223 -10.94 -16.01 3.34
C GLU A 223 -10.07 -14.78 3.68
N GLY A 224 -10.32 -13.65 3.00
CA GLY A 224 -9.53 -12.42 3.17
C GLY A 224 -8.20 -12.40 2.40
N ILE A 225 -7.89 -13.44 1.64
CA ILE A 225 -6.69 -13.54 0.81
C ILE A 225 -6.98 -13.04 -0.60
N ALA A 226 -6.31 -11.98 -1.04
CA ALA A 226 -6.46 -11.46 -2.40
C ALA A 226 -5.87 -12.41 -3.44
N ARG A 227 -6.62 -12.60 -4.55
CA ARG A 227 -6.28 -13.46 -5.68
C ARG A 227 -6.75 -12.79 -6.98
N TRP A 228 -6.27 -13.32 -8.10
CA TRP A 228 -6.69 -12.89 -9.43
C TRP A 228 -7.97 -13.61 -9.90
N PHE A 229 -8.23 -14.78 -9.34
CA PHE A 229 -9.43 -15.59 -9.65
C PHE A 229 -9.68 -16.61 -8.52
N ARG A 230 -10.91 -17.08 -8.43
CA ARG A 230 -11.34 -18.12 -7.48
C ARG A 230 -10.80 -19.49 -7.87
N ARG A 231 -10.68 -20.35 -6.87
CA ARG A 231 -10.32 -21.75 -7.04
C ARG A 231 -11.19 -22.64 -6.16
N PHE A 232 -11.40 -23.88 -6.62
CA PHE A 232 -12.08 -24.92 -5.83
C PHE A 232 -11.09 -25.81 -5.07
N ALA A 233 -9.85 -25.92 -5.57
CA ALA A 233 -8.75 -26.65 -4.97
C ALA A 233 -7.40 -26.02 -5.41
N PRO A 234 -6.25 -26.42 -4.85
CA PRO A 234 -4.94 -25.84 -5.21
C PRO A 234 -4.62 -25.78 -6.70
N THR A 235 -5.12 -26.75 -7.48
CA THR A 235 -4.94 -26.83 -8.95
C THR A 235 -6.26 -26.92 -9.73
N HIS A 236 -7.38 -26.65 -9.08
CA HIS A 236 -8.70 -26.65 -9.71
C HIS A 236 -9.31 -25.25 -9.61
N PHE A 237 -9.40 -24.55 -10.72
CA PHE A 237 -9.73 -23.13 -10.81
C PHE A 237 -11.16 -22.92 -11.34
N ASP A 238 -11.77 -21.81 -10.93
CA ASP A 238 -13.06 -21.36 -11.44
C ASP A 238 -12.84 -20.62 -12.78
N GLU A 239 -12.97 -21.34 -13.90
CA GLU A 239 -12.75 -20.77 -15.22
C GLU A 239 -13.77 -19.69 -15.62
N ALA A 240 -14.97 -19.74 -15.06
CA ALA A 240 -15.96 -18.68 -15.28
C ALA A 240 -15.50 -17.38 -14.63
N ASP A 241 -14.94 -17.46 -13.42
CA ASP A 241 -14.35 -16.33 -12.72
C ASP A 241 -13.08 -15.82 -13.45
N ILE A 242 -12.21 -16.72 -13.93
CA ILE A 242 -11.03 -16.35 -14.75
C ILE A 242 -11.44 -15.54 -15.97
N ARG A 243 -12.48 -15.94 -16.70
CA ARG A 243 -12.98 -15.21 -17.88
C ARG A 243 -13.51 -13.83 -17.51
N SER A 244 -14.33 -13.76 -16.47
CA SER A 244 -14.88 -12.49 -15.96
C SER A 244 -13.79 -11.52 -15.51
N GLU A 245 -12.75 -12.03 -14.83
CA GLU A 245 -11.62 -11.21 -14.41
C GLU A 245 -10.73 -10.79 -15.59
N ALA A 246 -10.59 -11.63 -16.62
CA ALA A 246 -9.86 -11.28 -17.84
C ALA A 246 -10.57 -10.17 -18.64
N ASP A 247 -11.91 -10.23 -18.76
CA ASP A 247 -12.71 -9.15 -19.39
C ASP A 247 -12.54 -7.82 -18.63
N ALA A 248 -12.57 -7.88 -17.28
CA ALA A 248 -12.34 -6.70 -16.45
C ALA A 248 -10.90 -6.17 -16.56
N PHE A 249 -9.92 -7.06 -16.77
CA PHE A 249 -8.54 -6.68 -16.98
C PHE A 249 -8.34 -6.01 -18.34
N GLU A 250 -8.98 -6.49 -19.40
CA GLU A 250 -8.99 -5.80 -20.69
C GLU A 250 -9.55 -4.38 -20.56
N ALA A 251 -10.71 -4.21 -19.91
CA ALA A 251 -11.31 -2.90 -19.67
C ALA A 251 -10.39 -2.00 -18.81
N PHE A 252 -9.68 -2.57 -17.84
CA PHE A 252 -8.68 -1.84 -17.06
C PHE A 252 -7.52 -1.35 -17.94
N VAL A 253 -6.95 -2.22 -18.78
CA VAL A 253 -5.81 -1.89 -19.65
C VAL A 253 -6.20 -0.79 -20.64
N GLU A 254 -7.38 -0.86 -21.25
CA GLU A 254 -7.89 0.19 -22.14
C GLU A 254 -8.09 1.51 -21.41
N GLY A 255 -8.72 1.48 -20.24
CA GLY A 255 -8.90 2.66 -19.40
C GLY A 255 -7.58 3.27 -18.92
N ALA A 256 -6.59 2.44 -18.60
CA ALA A 256 -5.25 2.90 -18.19
C ALA A 256 -4.47 3.50 -19.36
N ARG A 257 -4.56 2.91 -20.56
CA ARG A 257 -4.00 3.49 -21.79
C ARG A 257 -4.56 4.90 -22.03
N ALA A 258 -5.88 5.06 -21.99
CA ALA A 258 -6.51 6.34 -22.18
C ALA A 258 -6.25 7.33 -21.03
N GLY A 259 -6.24 6.85 -19.79
CA GLY A 259 -6.16 7.68 -18.59
C GLY A 259 -4.76 8.08 -18.16
N TYR A 260 -3.78 7.19 -18.34
CA TYR A 260 -2.39 7.38 -17.94
C TYR A 260 -1.43 7.50 -19.13
N GLY A 261 -1.92 7.36 -20.36
CA GLY A 261 -1.10 7.49 -21.56
C GLY A 261 -0.14 6.32 -21.77
N LEU A 262 -0.53 5.10 -21.37
CA LEU A 262 0.36 3.94 -21.53
C LEU A 262 0.56 3.60 -23.01
N ASP A 263 1.83 3.50 -23.43
CA ASP A 263 2.19 3.05 -24.77
C ASP A 263 2.28 1.52 -24.80
N PRO A 264 1.45 0.81 -25.58
CA PRO A 264 1.52 -0.64 -25.70
C PRO A 264 2.88 -1.18 -26.17
N ALA A 265 3.65 -0.41 -26.91
CA ALA A 265 4.98 -0.81 -27.39
C ALA A 265 6.02 -0.79 -26.26
N HIS A 266 5.81 0.07 -25.25
CA HIS A 266 6.71 0.25 -24.11
C HIS A 266 6.08 -0.22 -22.79
N THR A 267 4.99 -1.02 -22.86
CA THR A 267 4.34 -1.57 -21.66
C THR A 267 4.68 -3.04 -21.52
N THR A 268 5.30 -3.41 -20.40
CA THR A 268 5.61 -4.80 -20.03
C THR A 268 4.77 -5.20 -18.81
N TYR A 269 4.12 -6.36 -18.89
CA TYR A 269 3.34 -6.92 -17.78
C TYR A 269 4.20 -7.89 -17.00
N LEU A 270 4.31 -7.71 -15.70
CA LEU A 270 5.08 -8.58 -14.80
C LEU A 270 4.16 -9.23 -13.79
N GLY A 271 4.10 -10.54 -13.80
CA GLY A 271 3.30 -11.32 -12.86
C GLY A 271 4.14 -12.30 -12.05
N LEU A 272 3.72 -12.49 -10.79
CA LEU A 272 4.28 -13.51 -9.90
C LEU A 272 3.24 -14.57 -9.57
N SER A 273 3.56 -15.86 -9.75
CA SER A 273 2.72 -16.99 -9.32
C SER A 273 1.27 -16.81 -9.80
N ASN A 274 0.30 -16.55 -8.93
CA ASN A 274 -1.11 -16.35 -9.28
C ASN A 274 -1.31 -15.20 -10.29
N GLY A 275 -0.55 -14.09 -10.18
CA GLY A 275 -0.57 -13.00 -11.16
C GLY A 275 0.03 -13.40 -12.52
N ALA A 276 1.11 -14.20 -12.51
CA ALA A 276 1.70 -14.74 -13.73
C ALA A 276 0.77 -15.75 -14.42
N ASN A 277 0.09 -16.58 -13.64
CA ASN A 277 -0.91 -17.52 -14.13
C ASN A 277 -2.07 -16.79 -14.82
N PHE A 278 -2.52 -15.69 -14.20
CA PHE A 278 -3.59 -14.86 -14.75
C PHE A 278 -3.17 -14.17 -16.05
N LEU A 279 -1.93 -13.68 -16.16
CA LEU A 279 -1.41 -13.13 -17.42
C LEU A 279 -1.42 -14.18 -18.55
N GLY A 280 -1.06 -15.44 -18.24
CA GLY A 280 -1.18 -16.55 -19.19
C GLY A 280 -2.61 -16.76 -19.68
N ALA A 281 -3.58 -16.73 -18.78
CA ALA A 281 -4.99 -16.81 -19.11
C ALA A 281 -5.49 -15.58 -19.89
N ALA A 282 -5.05 -14.38 -19.53
CA ALA A 282 -5.42 -13.16 -20.25
C ALA A 282 -4.92 -13.15 -21.70
N MET A 283 -3.70 -13.65 -21.95
CA MET A 283 -3.19 -13.84 -23.32
C MET A 283 -4.03 -14.85 -24.13
N ALA A 284 -4.51 -15.92 -23.48
CA ALA A 284 -5.36 -16.92 -24.11
C ALA A 284 -6.77 -16.40 -24.44
N LEU A 285 -7.33 -15.53 -23.58
CA LEU A 285 -8.69 -15.04 -23.69
C LEU A 285 -8.80 -13.74 -24.51
N HIS A 286 -7.77 -12.90 -24.46
CA HIS A 286 -7.68 -11.61 -25.15
C HIS A 286 -6.35 -11.51 -25.94
N PRO A 287 -6.20 -12.24 -27.05
CA PRO A 287 -4.99 -12.19 -27.87
C PRO A 287 -4.70 -10.76 -28.36
N GLY A 288 -3.44 -10.35 -28.27
CA GLY A 288 -3.01 -9.00 -28.67
C GLY A 288 -3.13 -7.93 -27.58
N LEU A 289 -3.79 -8.21 -26.44
CA LEU A 289 -3.87 -7.30 -25.30
C LEU A 289 -2.48 -7.07 -24.69
N ILE A 290 -1.69 -8.11 -24.54
CA ILE A 290 -0.37 -8.16 -23.93
C ILE A 290 0.66 -8.44 -25.02
N ARG A 291 1.60 -7.51 -25.22
CA ARG A 291 2.70 -7.65 -26.20
C ARG A 291 4.02 -8.06 -25.56
N ARG A 292 4.25 -7.69 -24.30
CA ARG A 292 5.50 -7.95 -23.58
C ARG A 292 5.17 -8.39 -22.16
N THR A 293 5.66 -9.56 -21.75
CA THR A 293 5.36 -10.05 -20.40
C THR A 293 6.51 -10.82 -19.77
N ILE A 294 6.63 -10.68 -18.46
CA ILE A 294 7.54 -11.42 -17.58
C ILE A 294 6.70 -12.28 -16.65
N LEU A 295 6.83 -13.58 -16.78
CA LEU A 295 6.07 -14.59 -16.02
C LEU A 295 7.00 -15.25 -15.00
N LEU A 296 6.81 -14.92 -13.72
CA LEU A 296 7.59 -15.51 -12.62
C LEU A 296 6.81 -16.63 -11.97
N ARG A 297 7.32 -17.88 -12.03
CA ARG A 297 6.70 -19.08 -11.42
C ARG A 297 5.28 -19.31 -11.95
N ALA A 298 5.09 -19.21 -13.25
CA ALA A 298 3.80 -19.34 -13.92
C ALA A 298 3.41 -20.81 -14.13
N MET A 299 2.10 -21.03 -14.22
CA MET A 299 1.47 -22.27 -14.67
C MET A 299 0.16 -21.97 -15.42
N PRO A 300 -0.30 -22.83 -16.34
CA PRO A 300 -1.60 -22.66 -16.97
C PRO A 300 -2.73 -22.89 -15.96
N VAL A 301 -3.83 -22.14 -16.11
CA VAL A 301 -4.98 -22.20 -15.20
C VAL A 301 -6.31 -22.49 -15.93
N LEU A 302 -6.27 -22.53 -17.25
CA LEU A 302 -7.39 -23.02 -18.07
C LEU A 302 -7.18 -24.53 -18.29
N SER A 303 -8.26 -25.31 -18.21
CA SER A 303 -8.21 -26.76 -18.44
C SER A 303 -7.81 -27.08 -19.87
N GLU A 304 -8.32 -26.29 -20.82
CA GLU A 304 -7.96 -26.33 -22.22
C GLU A 304 -7.36 -24.98 -22.63
N LEU A 305 -6.16 -25.03 -23.18
CA LEU A 305 -5.49 -23.88 -23.75
C LEU A 305 -5.91 -23.74 -25.22
N PRO A 306 -6.58 -22.63 -25.60
CA PRO A 306 -7.10 -22.46 -26.96
C PRO A 306 -5.96 -22.23 -27.97
N GLU A 307 -6.19 -22.54 -29.23
CA GLU A 307 -5.35 -22.08 -30.34
C GLU A 307 -5.66 -20.59 -30.59
N VAL A 308 -4.64 -19.74 -30.41
CA VAL A 308 -4.74 -18.29 -30.61
C VAL A 308 -3.48 -17.78 -31.31
N ASP A 309 -3.57 -16.61 -31.91
CA ASP A 309 -2.40 -15.95 -32.52
C ASP A 309 -1.74 -14.99 -31.50
N LEU A 310 -0.53 -15.35 -31.06
CA LEU A 310 0.32 -14.54 -30.17
C LEU A 310 1.56 -14.00 -30.91
N SER A 311 1.53 -13.97 -32.24
CA SER A 311 2.61 -13.39 -33.05
C SER A 311 2.89 -11.95 -32.63
N GLY A 312 4.18 -11.62 -32.42
CA GLY A 312 4.60 -10.31 -31.92
C GLY A 312 4.42 -10.12 -30.39
N THR A 313 4.18 -11.22 -29.67
CA THR A 313 4.21 -11.22 -28.21
C THR A 313 5.56 -11.77 -27.71
N ALA A 314 6.31 -10.97 -26.94
CA ALA A 314 7.55 -11.39 -26.31
C ALA A 314 7.29 -11.82 -24.84
N VAL A 315 7.77 -12.99 -24.48
CA VAL A 315 7.57 -13.58 -23.15
C VAL A 315 8.90 -14.00 -22.52
N LEU A 316 9.18 -13.49 -21.33
CA LEU A 316 10.19 -14.06 -20.43
C LEU A 316 9.49 -14.95 -19.42
N SER A 317 9.81 -16.22 -19.39
CA SER A 317 9.35 -17.17 -18.34
C SER A 317 10.52 -17.55 -17.45
N ILE A 318 10.39 -17.29 -16.13
CA ILE A 318 11.38 -17.67 -15.14
C ILE A 318 10.76 -18.68 -14.17
N ALA A 319 11.23 -19.94 -14.23
CA ALA A 319 10.79 -21.02 -13.36
C ALA A 319 11.90 -21.42 -12.40
N GLY A 320 11.54 -21.67 -11.13
CA GLY A 320 12.44 -22.21 -10.12
C GLY A 320 12.51 -23.73 -10.24
N MET A 321 13.71 -24.29 -10.28
CA MET A 321 13.91 -25.76 -10.41
C MET A 321 13.42 -26.53 -9.17
N GLN A 322 13.31 -25.86 -8.04
CA GLN A 322 12.79 -26.43 -6.79
C GLN A 322 11.29 -26.11 -6.57
N ASP A 323 10.61 -25.46 -7.54
CA ASP A 323 9.17 -25.24 -7.50
C ASP A 323 8.43 -26.53 -7.89
N ALA A 324 7.45 -26.94 -7.08
CA ALA A 324 6.61 -28.10 -7.36
C ALA A 324 5.86 -28.04 -8.70
N PHE A 325 5.72 -26.84 -9.28
CA PHE A 325 5.00 -26.59 -10.52
C PHE A 325 5.91 -26.32 -11.73
N VAL A 326 7.19 -26.66 -11.66
CA VAL A 326 8.14 -26.41 -12.76
C VAL A 326 7.73 -27.08 -14.07
N ALA A 327 7.15 -28.28 -14.02
CA ALA A 327 6.64 -28.99 -15.20
C ALA A 327 5.43 -28.28 -15.84
N GLU A 328 4.61 -27.60 -15.04
CA GLU A 328 3.48 -26.82 -15.55
C GLU A 328 3.95 -25.52 -16.24
N ALA A 329 5.09 -24.94 -15.79
CA ALA A 329 5.71 -23.83 -16.50
C ALA A 329 6.14 -24.24 -17.92
N GLU A 330 6.74 -25.43 -18.08
CA GLU A 330 7.13 -25.96 -19.38
C GLU A 330 5.91 -26.18 -20.32
N ARG A 331 4.81 -26.63 -19.76
CA ARG A 331 3.55 -26.79 -20.50
C ARG A 331 3.01 -25.45 -20.99
N LEU A 332 3.06 -24.40 -20.16
CA LEU A 332 2.66 -23.04 -20.54
C LEU A 332 3.57 -22.46 -21.63
N GLU A 333 4.88 -22.62 -21.50
CA GLU A 333 5.89 -22.15 -22.45
C GLU A 333 5.73 -22.82 -23.83
N ALA A 334 5.48 -24.13 -23.83
CA ALA A 334 5.23 -24.89 -25.06
C ALA A 334 3.97 -24.40 -25.79
N TRP A 335 2.89 -24.12 -25.05
CA TRP A 335 1.67 -23.55 -25.62
C TRP A 335 1.89 -22.16 -26.18
N LEU A 336 2.55 -21.27 -25.43
CA LEU A 336 2.88 -19.90 -25.86
C LEU A 336 3.67 -19.91 -27.18
N SER A 337 4.68 -20.79 -27.26
CA SER A 337 5.49 -20.95 -28.47
C SER A 337 4.70 -21.51 -29.64
N ALA A 338 3.82 -22.49 -29.40
CA ALA A 338 2.94 -23.06 -30.40
C ALA A 338 1.95 -22.02 -30.97
N CYS A 339 1.55 -21.04 -30.14
CA CYS A 339 0.71 -19.93 -30.54
C CYS A 339 1.48 -18.76 -31.20
N GLY A 340 2.79 -18.89 -31.43
CA GLY A 340 3.61 -17.91 -32.16
C GLY A 340 4.28 -16.84 -31.27
N ALA A 341 4.22 -16.95 -29.95
CA ALA A 341 4.94 -16.05 -29.05
C ALA A 341 6.46 -16.31 -29.08
N GLU A 342 7.27 -15.24 -28.94
CA GLU A 342 8.71 -15.34 -28.74
C GLU A 342 9.00 -15.61 -27.25
N VAL A 343 9.24 -16.88 -26.91
CA VAL A 343 9.43 -17.30 -25.51
C VAL A 343 10.91 -17.44 -25.17
N THR A 344 11.36 -16.65 -24.18
CA THR A 344 12.65 -16.81 -23.48
C THR A 344 12.41 -17.54 -22.18
N ALA A 345 12.75 -18.82 -22.10
CA ALA A 345 12.62 -19.61 -20.88
C ALA A 345 13.92 -19.61 -20.07
N LYS A 346 13.83 -19.35 -18.78
CA LYS A 346 14.96 -19.40 -17.81
C LYS A 346 14.61 -20.32 -16.67
N ARG A 347 15.64 -21.09 -16.22
CA ARG A 347 15.56 -21.97 -15.05
C ARG A 347 16.58 -21.52 -14.04
N ILE A 348 16.15 -21.34 -12.79
CA ILE A 348 17.00 -20.86 -11.68
C ILE A 348 16.93 -21.79 -10.49
N GLU A 349 17.99 -21.81 -9.70
CA GLU A 349 18.08 -22.60 -8.46
C GLU A 349 17.28 -21.92 -7.34
N ALA A 350 15.95 -21.96 -7.45
CA ALA A 350 15.02 -21.38 -6.49
C ALA A 350 13.73 -22.20 -6.39
N GLY A 351 13.00 -22.01 -5.31
CA GLY A 351 11.61 -22.44 -5.17
C GLY A 351 10.62 -21.44 -5.78
N ARG A 352 9.45 -21.34 -5.16
CA ARG A 352 8.37 -20.44 -5.62
C ARG A 352 8.60 -18.97 -5.24
N GLY A 353 9.43 -18.68 -4.24
CA GLY A 353 9.75 -17.33 -3.79
C GLY A 353 10.64 -16.56 -4.78
N LEU A 354 10.60 -15.23 -4.68
CA LEU A 354 11.47 -14.35 -5.43
C LEU A 354 12.91 -14.41 -4.90
N VAL A 355 13.87 -14.32 -5.80
CA VAL A 355 15.30 -14.23 -5.49
C VAL A 355 15.93 -13.09 -6.30
N ALA A 356 17.14 -12.68 -5.93
CA ALA A 356 17.82 -11.55 -6.60
C ALA A 356 18.04 -11.79 -8.11
N GLU A 357 18.23 -13.03 -8.52
CA GLU A 357 18.43 -13.43 -9.92
C GLU A 357 17.22 -13.12 -10.80
N ASP A 358 15.99 -13.13 -10.26
CA ASP A 358 14.78 -12.75 -10.99
C ASP A 358 14.88 -11.33 -11.55
N ALA A 359 15.36 -10.38 -10.74
CA ALA A 359 15.53 -8.99 -11.19
C ALA A 359 16.62 -8.85 -12.25
N VAL A 360 17.71 -9.60 -12.14
CA VAL A 360 18.83 -9.55 -13.09
C VAL A 360 18.36 -10.07 -14.46
N LEU A 361 17.77 -11.26 -14.49
CA LEU A 361 17.28 -11.88 -15.73
C LEU A 361 16.20 -11.04 -16.41
N ALA A 362 15.28 -10.47 -15.62
CA ALA A 362 14.22 -9.61 -16.14
C ALA A 362 14.76 -8.30 -16.71
N ARG A 363 15.74 -7.68 -16.06
CA ARG A 363 16.42 -6.47 -16.54
C ARG A 363 17.15 -6.72 -17.86
N ASP A 364 17.95 -7.79 -17.89
CA ASP A 364 18.75 -8.14 -19.07
C ASP A 364 17.85 -8.43 -20.29
N TRP A 365 16.74 -9.13 -20.06
CA TRP A 365 15.77 -9.43 -21.09
C TRP A 365 15.07 -8.16 -21.59
N LEU A 366 14.64 -7.27 -20.69
CA LEU A 366 13.98 -6.02 -21.04
C LEU A 366 14.89 -5.11 -21.84
N ALA A 367 16.19 -5.02 -21.47
CA ALA A 367 17.19 -4.26 -22.20
C ALA A 367 17.45 -4.82 -23.61
N GLY A 368 17.24 -6.11 -23.84
CA GLY A 368 17.35 -6.75 -25.15
C GLY A 368 16.17 -6.54 -26.09
N LEU A 369 15.06 -5.94 -25.60
CA LEU A 369 13.88 -5.58 -26.40
C LEU A 369 13.90 -4.12 -26.89
N ALA A 370 14.81 -3.31 -26.35
CA ALA A 370 14.95 -1.87 -26.63
C ALA A 370 15.58 -1.58 -27.99
#